data_6bd671720c29b786df5266820e6c051c
#
_entry.id   6bd671720c29b786df5266820e6c051c
#
_cell.length_a   1.000
_cell.length_b   1.000
_cell.length_c   1.000
_cell.angle_alpha   90.00
_cell.angle_beta   90.00
_cell.angle_gamma   90.00
#
_symmetry.space_group_name_H-M   'P 1'
#
loop_
_entity.id
_entity.type
_entity.pdbx_description
1 polymer ?
#
loop_
_entity_poly.entity_id
_entity_poly.type
_entity_poly.pdbx_seq_one_letter_code
_entity_poly.pdbx_strand_id
1 'polypeptide(L)'
;AASVGEQAVAKAQSELDRADAELRDCRDHLPGGPQAQRDVERARLVETLRGLFPGVRGRVVDVCEPTSRTYASAVGAAMGSLADAVVVDARSTAVGCVRHLREHRLGAMTFLPLDALSSARPDERLRNLGRQYRPALDVVACDEGVKAAVAYAVGLKTVVCDTLDDARRLAYSDN
;
A
#
# COMPACT_ATOMS: atom_id res chain seq x y z
N ALA A 1 -26.14 -35.88 -19.57
CA ALA A 1 -25.94 -34.86 -20.66
C ALA A 1 -26.18 -33.43 -20.17
N ALA A 2 -27.09 -33.19 -19.22
CA ALA A 2 -27.37 -31.86 -18.64
C ALA A 2 -26.17 -31.28 -17.84
N SER A 3 -25.44 -32.10 -17.10
CA SER A 3 -24.38 -31.63 -16.19
C SER A 3 -23.14 -31.06 -16.91
N VAL A 4 -22.83 -31.50 -18.12
CA VAL A 4 -21.68 -30.99 -18.89
C VAL A 4 -21.97 -29.59 -19.45
N GLY A 5 -23.21 -29.32 -19.88
CA GLY A 5 -23.64 -28.02 -20.32
C GLY A 5 -23.69 -26.98 -19.21
N GLU A 6 -24.16 -27.36 -18.02
CA GLU A 6 -24.19 -26.50 -16.83
C GLU A 6 -22.78 -26.13 -16.35
N GLN A 7 -21.83 -27.06 -16.37
CA GLN A 7 -20.43 -26.80 -16.04
C GLN A 7 -19.76 -25.84 -17.05
N ALA A 8 -20.05 -26.00 -18.34
CA ALA A 8 -19.52 -25.11 -19.38
C ALA A 8 -20.07 -23.68 -19.22
N VAL A 9 -21.36 -23.52 -18.90
CA VAL A 9 -21.98 -22.23 -18.63
C VAL A 9 -21.39 -21.58 -17.38
N ALA A 10 -21.26 -22.32 -16.29
CA ALA A 10 -20.67 -21.80 -15.05
C ALA A 10 -19.21 -21.35 -15.25
N LYS A 11 -18.42 -22.10 -16.04
CA LYS A 11 -17.06 -21.70 -16.37
C LYS A 11 -17.00 -20.43 -17.21
N ALA A 12 -17.84 -20.32 -18.25
CA ALA A 12 -17.92 -19.13 -19.08
C ALA A 12 -18.37 -17.90 -18.29
N GLN A 13 -19.31 -18.07 -17.35
CA GLN A 13 -19.75 -17.02 -16.44
C GLN A 13 -18.59 -16.53 -15.56
N SER A 14 -17.82 -17.44 -14.96
CA SER A 14 -16.66 -17.11 -14.14
C SER A 14 -15.56 -16.39 -14.93
N GLU A 15 -15.32 -16.78 -16.18
CA GLU A 15 -14.38 -16.11 -17.07
C GLU A 15 -14.85 -14.69 -17.43
N LEU A 16 -16.16 -14.50 -17.66
CA LEU A 16 -16.76 -13.19 -17.92
C LEU A 16 -16.64 -12.27 -16.71
N ASP A 17 -17.00 -12.76 -15.51
CA ASP A 17 -16.91 -11.98 -14.26
C ASP A 17 -15.46 -11.55 -13.96
N ARG A 18 -14.51 -12.42 -14.29
CA ARG A 18 -13.09 -12.10 -14.16
C ARG A 18 -12.64 -11.02 -15.15
N ALA A 19 -13.03 -11.15 -16.42
CA ALA A 19 -12.72 -10.15 -17.44
C ALA A 19 -13.35 -8.78 -17.12
N ASP A 20 -14.59 -8.77 -16.61
CA ASP A 20 -15.26 -7.55 -16.17
C ASP A 20 -14.56 -6.90 -14.96
N ALA A 21 -14.05 -7.70 -14.03
CA ALA A 21 -13.27 -7.20 -12.90
C ALA A 21 -11.94 -6.58 -13.37
N GLU A 22 -11.22 -7.24 -14.26
CA GLU A 22 -9.98 -6.74 -14.87
C GLU A 22 -10.22 -5.43 -15.66
N LEU A 23 -11.32 -5.34 -16.41
CA LEU A 23 -11.69 -4.11 -17.14
C LEU A 23 -12.02 -2.94 -16.20
N ARG A 24 -12.71 -3.20 -15.08
CA ARG A 24 -12.97 -2.17 -14.06
C ARG A 24 -11.69 -1.68 -13.44
N ASP A 25 -10.80 -2.60 -13.04
CA ASP A 25 -9.50 -2.26 -12.48
C ASP A 25 -8.65 -1.43 -13.45
N CYS A 26 -8.54 -1.86 -14.69
CA CYS A 26 -7.86 -1.09 -15.75
C CYS A 26 -8.45 0.31 -15.93
N ARG A 27 -9.79 0.44 -15.95
CA ARG A 27 -10.47 1.73 -16.12
C ARG A 27 -10.24 2.66 -14.93
N ASP A 28 -10.24 2.11 -13.73
CA ASP A 28 -10.04 2.89 -12.50
C ASP A 28 -8.60 3.42 -12.39
N HIS A 29 -7.63 2.70 -12.98
CA HIS A 29 -6.21 3.09 -13.00
C HIS A 29 -5.79 3.89 -14.24
N LEU A 30 -6.72 4.20 -15.17
CA LEU A 30 -6.42 5.04 -16.33
C LEU A 30 -6.06 6.49 -15.89
N PRO A 31 -5.11 7.14 -16.57
CA PRO A 31 -4.84 8.56 -16.36
C PRO A 31 -6.11 9.39 -16.55
N GLY A 32 -6.54 10.12 -15.51
CA GLY A 32 -7.80 10.88 -15.51
C GLY A 32 -9.03 10.10 -15.08
N GLY A 33 -8.92 8.81 -14.73
CA GLY A 33 -10.00 8.01 -14.16
C GLY A 33 -10.41 8.48 -12.76
N PRO A 34 -11.54 7.95 -12.22
CA PRO A 34 -12.08 8.35 -10.91
C PRO A 34 -11.07 8.17 -9.76
N GLN A 35 -10.22 7.15 -9.84
CA GLN A 35 -9.18 6.90 -8.84
C GLN A 35 -8.09 7.96 -8.91
N ALA A 36 -7.59 8.27 -10.11
CA ALA A 36 -6.59 9.32 -10.30
C ALA A 36 -7.08 10.69 -9.82
N GLN A 37 -8.36 11.03 -10.01
CA GLN A 37 -8.95 12.25 -9.49
C GLN A 37 -8.98 12.27 -7.96
N ARG A 38 -9.38 11.18 -7.31
CA ARG A 38 -9.37 11.02 -5.85
C ARG A 38 -7.95 11.15 -5.28
N ASP A 39 -6.95 10.60 -5.97
CA ASP A 39 -5.55 10.69 -5.55
C ASP A 39 -5.05 12.12 -5.61
N VAL A 40 -5.42 12.89 -6.65
CA VAL A 40 -5.10 14.32 -6.77
C VAL A 40 -5.78 15.12 -5.67
N GLU A 41 -7.05 14.86 -5.38
CA GLU A 41 -7.80 15.53 -4.31
C GLU A 41 -7.18 15.25 -2.94
N ARG A 42 -6.82 13.98 -2.66
CA ARG A 42 -6.13 13.59 -1.43
C ARG A 42 -4.76 14.27 -1.30
N ALA A 43 -3.98 14.29 -2.38
CA ALA A 43 -2.69 14.97 -2.37
C ALA A 43 -2.83 16.46 -2.06
N ARG A 44 -3.80 17.16 -2.65
CA ARG A 44 -4.10 18.56 -2.36
C ARG A 44 -4.52 18.78 -0.90
N LEU A 45 -5.35 17.89 -0.36
CA LEU A 45 -5.78 17.97 1.03
C LEU A 45 -4.59 17.79 1.98
N VAL A 46 -3.69 16.85 1.70
CA VAL A 46 -2.48 16.64 2.51
C VAL A 46 -1.56 17.86 2.46
N GLU A 47 -1.41 18.50 1.29
CA GLU A 47 -0.63 19.74 1.18
C GLU A 47 -1.25 20.89 1.98
N THR A 48 -2.58 21.01 1.99
CA THR A 48 -3.28 21.97 2.84
C THR A 48 -3.02 21.70 4.33
N LEU A 49 -3.11 20.42 4.75
CA LEU A 49 -2.81 20.03 6.13
C LEU A 49 -1.33 20.31 6.49
N ARG A 50 -0.41 20.12 5.55
CA ARG A 50 1.02 20.43 5.75
C ARG A 50 1.25 21.91 6.00
N GLY A 51 0.52 22.78 5.29
CA GLY A 51 0.56 24.21 5.52
C GLY A 51 0.02 24.66 6.88
N LEU A 52 -1.00 23.95 7.39
CA LEU A 52 -1.63 24.28 8.68
C LEU A 52 -0.93 23.62 9.88
N PHE A 53 -0.34 22.45 9.68
CA PHE A 53 0.30 21.63 10.73
C PHE A 53 1.73 21.26 10.29
N PRO A 54 2.76 21.98 10.76
CA PRO A 54 4.15 21.75 10.33
C PRO A 54 4.70 20.34 10.60
N GLY A 55 4.06 19.59 11.51
CA GLY A 55 4.40 18.20 11.79
C GLY A 55 3.90 17.17 10.77
N VAL A 56 3.15 17.58 9.74
CA VAL A 56 2.70 16.71 8.65
C VAL A 56 3.86 16.51 7.67
N ARG A 57 4.25 15.23 7.44
CA ARG A 57 5.36 14.86 6.54
C ARG A 57 4.90 14.60 5.10
N GLY A 58 3.73 13.98 4.93
CA GLY A 58 3.16 13.59 3.64
C GLY A 58 2.50 12.21 3.71
N ARG A 59 1.96 11.72 2.59
CA ARG A 59 1.44 10.35 2.52
C ARG A 59 2.61 9.37 2.45
N VAL A 60 2.38 8.13 2.90
CA VAL A 60 3.38 7.06 2.83
C VAL A 60 3.91 6.90 1.39
N VAL A 61 3.01 6.88 0.40
CA VAL A 61 3.38 6.76 -1.02
C VAL A 61 4.22 7.94 -1.54
N ASP A 62 4.12 9.12 -0.93
CA ASP A 62 4.86 10.33 -1.35
C ASP A 62 6.21 10.48 -0.64
N VAL A 63 6.40 9.80 0.51
CA VAL A 63 7.63 9.92 1.33
C VAL A 63 8.58 8.74 1.14
N CYS A 64 8.26 7.82 0.23
CA CYS A 64 9.14 6.70 -0.10
C CYS A 64 9.04 6.33 -1.57
N GLU A 65 10.08 5.69 -2.09
CA GLU A 65 10.14 5.23 -3.47
C GLU A 65 10.64 3.79 -3.54
N PRO A 66 10.13 2.96 -4.48
CA PRO A 66 10.72 1.66 -4.73
C PRO A 66 12.13 1.83 -5.30
N THR A 67 13.09 1.02 -4.82
CA THR A 67 14.49 1.06 -5.28
C THR A 67 14.65 0.72 -6.76
N SER A 68 13.66 0.07 -7.37
CA SER A 68 13.58 -0.21 -8.80
C SER A 68 12.11 -0.21 -9.23
N ARG A 69 11.87 0.20 -10.49
CA ARG A 69 10.53 0.11 -11.13
C ARG A 69 9.95 -1.30 -11.09
N THR A 70 10.79 -2.32 -11.13
CA THR A 70 10.37 -3.74 -11.03
C THR A 70 9.61 -4.03 -9.73
N TYR A 71 9.93 -3.33 -8.65
CA TYR A 71 9.30 -3.54 -7.34
C TYR A 71 8.06 -2.63 -7.10
N ALA A 72 7.77 -1.70 -8.00
CA ALA A 72 6.70 -0.71 -7.79
C ALA A 72 5.34 -1.36 -7.49
N SER A 73 4.94 -2.36 -8.26
CA SER A 73 3.70 -3.09 -8.07
C SER A 73 3.69 -3.88 -6.75
N ALA A 74 4.80 -4.57 -6.43
CA ALA A 74 4.91 -5.35 -5.19
C ALA A 74 4.90 -4.45 -3.94
N VAL A 75 5.59 -3.31 -3.99
CA VAL A 75 5.62 -2.31 -2.91
C VAL A 75 4.23 -1.69 -2.73
N GLY A 76 3.55 -1.32 -3.82
CA GLY A 76 2.17 -0.82 -3.77
C GLY A 76 1.21 -1.83 -3.15
N ALA A 77 1.31 -3.10 -3.55
CA ALA A 77 0.52 -4.19 -2.98
C ALA A 77 0.83 -4.42 -1.48
N ALA A 78 2.10 -4.33 -1.08
CA ALA A 78 2.52 -4.46 0.32
C ALA A 78 1.96 -3.34 1.20
N MET A 79 1.93 -2.11 0.73
CA MET A 79 1.37 -0.96 1.45
C MET A 79 -0.16 -1.03 1.54
N GLY A 80 -0.82 -1.54 0.52
CA GLY A 80 -2.27 -1.66 0.47
C GLY A 80 -2.98 -0.34 0.81
N SER A 81 -3.93 -0.39 1.74
CA SER A 81 -4.68 0.80 2.19
C SER A 81 -3.85 1.83 2.96
N LEU A 82 -2.64 1.47 3.42
CA LEU A 82 -1.75 2.38 4.13
C LEU A 82 -0.91 3.26 3.20
N ALA A 83 -0.94 3.03 1.88
CA ALA A 83 -0.27 3.89 0.90
C ALA A 83 -0.71 5.37 1.04
N ASP A 84 -2.00 5.60 1.28
CA ASP A 84 -2.59 6.92 1.46
C ASP A 84 -2.57 7.45 2.91
N ALA A 85 -2.03 6.68 3.86
CA ALA A 85 -1.92 7.12 5.24
C ALA A 85 -0.93 8.28 5.35
N VAL A 86 -1.28 9.28 6.16
CA VAL A 86 -0.48 10.50 6.34
C VAL A 86 0.48 10.33 7.51
N VAL A 87 1.76 10.48 7.24
CA VAL A 87 2.83 10.44 8.24
C VAL A 87 2.89 11.79 8.95
N VAL A 88 2.84 11.77 10.28
CA VAL A 88 2.96 12.97 11.13
C VAL A 88 4.00 12.72 12.22
N ASP A 89 4.59 13.79 12.73
CA ASP A 89 5.65 13.73 13.75
C ASP A 89 5.14 13.18 15.09
N ALA A 90 3.95 13.63 15.53
CA ALA A 90 3.42 13.30 16.83
C ALA A 90 1.92 13.01 16.82
N ARG A 91 1.47 12.27 17.82
CA ARG A 91 0.04 11.99 18.04
C ARG A 91 -0.79 13.26 18.22
N SER A 92 -0.24 14.29 18.83
CA SER A 92 -0.90 15.60 18.99
C SER A 92 -1.21 16.24 17.64
N THR A 93 -0.29 16.19 16.69
CA THR A 93 -0.47 16.65 15.30
C THR A 93 -1.58 15.87 14.60
N ALA A 94 -1.58 14.53 14.74
CA ALA A 94 -2.66 13.69 14.20
C ALA A 94 -4.03 14.10 14.73
N VAL A 95 -4.15 14.32 16.04
CA VAL A 95 -5.41 14.78 16.68
C VAL A 95 -5.86 16.14 16.13
N GLY A 96 -4.92 17.08 15.95
CA GLY A 96 -5.20 18.38 15.34
C GLY A 96 -5.74 18.25 13.92
N CYS A 97 -5.09 17.42 13.08
CA CYS A 97 -5.52 17.14 11.71
C CYS A 97 -6.92 16.50 11.68
N VAL A 98 -7.18 15.48 12.51
CA VAL A 98 -8.50 14.81 12.60
C VAL A 98 -9.60 15.81 13.00
N ARG A 99 -9.31 16.68 13.96
CA ARG A 99 -10.27 17.74 14.37
C ARG A 99 -10.58 18.65 13.19
N HIS A 100 -9.56 19.16 12.51
CA HIS A 100 -9.71 20.02 11.34
C HIS A 100 -10.56 19.36 10.24
N LEU A 101 -10.26 18.09 9.90
CA LEU A 101 -11.02 17.34 8.90
C LEU A 101 -12.51 17.21 9.27
N ARG A 102 -12.82 16.96 10.54
CA ARG A 102 -14.20 16.87 11.04
C ARG A 102 -14.94 18.21 11.00
N GLU A 103 -14.30 19.28 11.47
CA GLU A 103 -14.89 20.63 11.49
C GLU A 103 -15.23 21.12 10.09
N HIS A 104 -14.38 20.81 9.11
CA HIS A 104 -14.57 21.22 7.71
C HIS A 104 -15.23 20.16 6.82
N ARG A 105 -15.65 18.99 7.37
CA ARG A 105 -16.29 17.88 6.63
C ARG A 105 -15.49 17.40 5.41
N LEU A 106 -14.18 17.36 5.55
CA LEU A 106 -13.23 16.99 4.47
C LEU A 106 -13.01 15.46 4.32
N GLY A 107 -13.85 14.66 4.98
CA GLY A 107 -13.73 13.20 4.93
C GLY A 107 -12.84 12.62 6.05
N ALA A 108 -12.50 11.35 5.92
CA ALA A 108 -11.66 10.64 6.89
C ALA A 108 -10.31 10.26 6.25
N MET A 109 -9.24 10.38 7.04
CA MET A 109 -7.89 9.98 6.66
C MET A 109 -7.23 9.19 7.78
N THR A 110 -6.34 8.28 7.43
CA THR A 110 -5.51 7.54 8.39
C THR A 110 -4.23 8.32 8.64
N PHE A 111 -3.84 8.45 9.91
CA PHE A 111 -2.60 9.12 10.31
C PHE A 111 -1.66 8.13 10.98
N LEU A 112 -0.37 8.24 10.68
CA LEU A 112 0.70 7.45 11.26
C LEU A 112 1.63 8.38 12.07
N PRO A 113 1.40 8.55 13.38
CA PRO A 113 2.25 9.38 14.22
C PRO A 113 3.55 8.65 14.55
N LEU A 114 4.69 9.26 14.19
CA LEU A 114 6.02 8.68 14.35
C LEU A 114 6.38 8.41 15.82
N ASP A 115 5.89 9.23 16.74
CA ASP A 115 6.07 9.05 18.18
C ASP A 115 5.36 7.82 18.76
N ALA A 116 4.38 7.27 18.03
CA ALA A 116 3.64 6.09 18.44
C ALA A 116 4.13 4.80 17.74
N LEU A 117 5.00 4.92 16.75
CA LEU A 117 5.55 3.79 16.00
C LEU A 117 6.87 3.34 16.62
N SER A 118 7.01 2.03 16.83
CA SER A 118 8.29 1.47 17.24
C SER A 118 9.24 1.38 16.04
N SER A 119 10.52 1.65 16.26
CA SER A 119 11.59 1.44 15.27
C SER A 119 11.90 -0.06 15.11
N ALA A 120 10.87 -0.86 14.85
CA ALA A 120 11.04 -2.28 14.65
C ALA A 120 11.88 -2.54 13.39
N ARG A 121 12.85 -3.45 13.49
CA ARG A 121 13.69 -3.87 12.38
C ARG A 121 13.07 -5.08 11.69
N PRO A 122 13.24 -5.23 10.36
CA PRO A 122 12.87 -6.45 9.68
C PRO A 122 13.55 -7.66 10.33
N ASP A 123 12.87 -8.81 10.30
CA ASP A 123 13.49 -10.06 10.77
C ASP A 123 14.65 -10.42 9.81
N GLU A 124 15.87 -10.51 10.38
CA GLU A 124 17.06 -10.84 9.59
C GLU A 124 16.98 -12.23 8.95
N ARG A 125 16.15 -13.11 9.49
CA ARG A 125 15.87 -14.43 8.88
C ARG A 125 15.29 -14.31 7.47
N LEU A 126 14.52 -13.24 7.19
CA LEU A 126 13.94 -13.01 5.86
C LEU A 126 15.01 -12.74 4.79
N ARG A 127 16.16 -12.19 5.17
CA ARG A 127 17.30 -11.97 4.27
C ARG A 127 18.04 -13.26 3.92
N ASN A 128 17.89 -14.29 4.74
CA ASN A 128 18.55 -15.59 4.56
C ASN A 128 17.70 -16.61 3.80
N LEU A 129 16.49 -16.26 3.35
CA LEU A 129 15.60 -17.16 2.61
C LEU A 129 16.10 -17.50 1.19
N GLY A 130 16.96 -16.67 0.61
CA GLY A 130 17.50 -16.85 -0.73
C GLY A 130 17.45 -15.58 -1.58
N ARG A 131 18.18 -15.55 -2.69
CA ARG A 131 18.32 -14.34 -3.53
C ARG A 131 17.02 -13.90 -4.20
N GLN A 132 16.08 -14.82 -4.44
CA GLN A 132 14.76 -14.56 -5.02
C GLN A 132 13.77 -13.98 -4.04
N TYR A 133 14.11 -13.89 -2.75
CA TYR A 133 13.28 -13.37 -1.67
C TYR A 133 13.93 -12.12 -1.07
N ARG A 134 13.19 -11.02 -1.03
CA ARG A 134 13.68 -9.76 -0.44
C ARG A 134 12.67 -9.24 0.55
N PRO A 135 13.09 -8.84 1.77
CA PRO A 135 12.20 -8.09 2.68
C PRO A 135 11.64 -6.86 1.96
N ALA A 136 10.34 -6.60 2.08
CA ALA A 136 9.70 -5.49 1.39
C ALA A 136 10.34 -4.14 1.76
N LEU A 137 10.82 -3.98 2.99
CA LEU A 137 11.51 -2.77 3.44
C LEU A 137 12.87 -2.56 2.74
N ASP A 138 13.55 -3.62 2.30
CA ASP A 138 14.86 -3.53 1.64
C ASP A 138 14.75 -3.09 0.17
N VAL A 139 13.55 -3.14 -0.41
CA VAL A 139 13.25 -2.69 -1.78
C VAL A 139 12.56 -1.32 -1.83
N VAL A 140 12.50 -0.61 -0.69
CA VAL A 140 11.94 0.73 -0.57
C VAL A 140 13.00 1.69 -0.05
N ALA A 141 13.19 2.80 -0.74
CA ALA A 141 14.03 3.92 -0.31
C ALA A 141 13.17 4.99 0.37
N CYS A 142 13.60 5.49 1.51
CA CYS A 142 12.94 6.59 2.23
C CYS A 142 13.93 7.28 3.16
N ASP A 143 13.58 8.49 3.60
CA ASP A 143 14.34 9.19 4.63
C ASP A 143 14.27 8.46 5.98
N GLU A 144 15.36 8.50 6.74
CA GLU A 144 15.44 7.85 8.06
C GLU A 144 14.36 8.37 9.03
N GLY A 145 13.99 9.66 8.91
CA GLY A 145 12.96 10.28 9.76
C GLY A 145 11.54 9.72 9.55
N VAL A 146 11.25 9.06 8.43
CA VAL A 146 9.93 8.47 8.14
C VAL A 146 9.97 6.94 8.06
N LYS A 147 11.15 6.36 8.21
CA LYS A 147 11.39 4.92 8.05
C LYS A 147 10.51 4.03 8.93
N ALA A 148 10.20 4.46 10.16
CA ALA A 148 9.29 3.73 11.04
C ALA A 148 7.88 3.63 10.46
N ALA A 149 7.37 4.71 9.84
CA ALA A 149 6.06 4.71 9.20
C ALA A 149 6.04 3.85 7.93
N VAL A 150 7.08 3.94 7.10
CA VAL A 150 7.23 3.11 5.90
C VAL A 150 7.35 1.63 6.28
N ALA A 151 8.16 1.29 7.28
CA ALA A 151 8.29 -0.08 7.80
C ALA A 151 6.96 -0.65 8.32
N TYR A 152 6.19 0.20 9.00
CA TYR A 152 4.84 -0.17 9.44
C TYR A 152 3.90 -0.42 8.26
N ALA A 153 3.93 0.45 7.24
CA ALA A 153 3.05 0.37 6.07
C ALA A 153 3.34 -0.83 5.17
N VAL A 154 4.61 -1.11 4.87
CA VAL A 154 4.98 -2.28 4.03
C VAL A 154 4.94 -3.60 4.80
N GLY A 155 4.99 -3.54 6.13
CA GLY A 155 4.99 -4.71 7.01
C GLY A 155 6.38 -5.34 7.16
N LEU A 156 6.78 -5.56 8.41
CA LEU A 156 8.12 -6.06 8.77
C LEU A 156 8.37 -7.53 8.37
N LYS A 157 7.31 -8.28 8.11
CA LYS A 157 7.36 -9.70 7.72
C LYS A 157 6.97 -9.93 6.26
N THR A 158 6.77 -8.86 5.49
CA THR A 158 6.41 -8.93 4.08
C THR A 158 7.65 -9.20 3.24
N VAL A 159 7.55 -10.13 2.31
CA VAL A 159 8.61 -10.55 1.39
C VAL A 159 8.16 -10.31 -0.04
N VAL A 160 9.00 -9.69 -0.83
CA VAL A 160 8.86 -9.56 -2.28
C VAL A 160 9.60 -10.72 -2.93
N CYS A 161 8.92 -11.43 -3.83
CA CYS A 161 9.44 -12.57 -4.56
C CYS A 161 9.64 -12.21 -6.04
N ASP A 162 10.63 -12.80 -6.68
CA ASP A 162 10.92 -12.53 -8.09
C ASP A 162 9.83 -13.12 -9.02
N THR A 163 9.23 -14.27 -8.63
CA THR A 163 8.16 -14.93 -9.40
C THR A 163 6.98 -15.33 -8.51
N LEU A 164 5.81 -15.55 -9.14
CA LEU A 164 4.63 -16.08 -8.46
C LEU A 164 4.86 -17.49 -7.91
N ASP A 165 5.66 -18.31 -8.60
CA ASP A 165 5.98 -19.66 -8.15
C ASP A 165 6.88 -19.65 -6.91
N ASP A 166 7.81 -18.70 -6.82
CA ASP A 166 8.60 -18.48 -5.61
C ASP A 166 7.72 -18.03 -4.43
N ALA A 167 6.77 -17.14 -4.69
CA ALA A 167 5.82 -16.70 -3.67
C ALA A 167 4.94 -17.87 -3.18
N ARG A 168 4.46 -18.72 -4.09
CA ARG A 168 3.70 -19.93 -3.74
C ARG A 168 4.53 -20.90 -2.92
N ARG A 169 5.78 -21.16 -3.32
CA ARG A 169 6.69 -22.02 -2.56
C ARG A 169 6.90 -21.49 -1.14
N LEU A 170 7.14 -20.20 -0.99
CA LEU A 170 7.35 -19.60 0.32
C LEU A 170 6.10 -19.65 1.20
N ALA A 171 4.92 -19.40 0.61
CA ALA A 171 3.67 -19.35 1.36
C ALA A 171 3.14 -20.75 1.76
N TYR A 172 3.41 -21.77 0.95
CA TYR A 172 2.86 -23.13 1.10
C TYR A 172 3.92 -24.20 1.32
N SER A 173 5.21 -23.84 1.45
CA SER A 173 6.21 -24.79 1.92
C SER A 173 5.91 -25.10 3.38
N ASP A 174 5.44 -26.31 3.62
CA ASP A 174 5.30 -26.84 4.97
C ASP A 174 6.66 -26.73 5.68
N ASN A 175 6.63 -26.13 6.87
CA ASN A 175 7.73 -26.17 7.82
C ASN A 175 7.88 -27.57 8.38
#